data_8c4c647660dc84704b490d8614d0ea83
#
_entry.id   8c4c647660dc84704b490d8614d0ea83
#
_cell.length_a   1.000
_cell.length_b   1.000
_cell.length_c   1.000
_cell.angle_alpha   90.00
_cell.angle_beta   90.00
_cell.angle_gamma   90.00
#
_symmetry.space_group_name_H-M   'P 1'
#
loop_
_entity.id
_entity.type
_entity.pdbx_description
1 polymer ?
#
loop_
_entity_poly.entity_id
_entity_poly.type
_entity_poly.pdbx_seq_one_letter_code
_entity_poly.pdbx_strand_id
1 'polypeptide(L)'
;LILSWGSSYGSIRDAVKNLLQDNVSVAHLQLRNLAPFPQDLGEKLSKFKKIIIPEINNGQLIHLIQDEYQIKCIPFNKIKGTPFLSSEIEEFVKEESTK
;
A
#
# COMPACT_ATOMS: atom_id res chain seq x y z
N LEU A 1 -1.25 -7.08 -0.26
CA LEU A 1 -0.66 -6.22 0.77
C LEU A 1 -0.78 -4.75 0.37
N ILE A 2 -1.18 -3.93 1.32
CA ILE A 2 -1.12 -2.47 1.18
C ILE A 2 0.10 -2.00 1.97
N LEU A 3 1.07 -1.44 1.28
CA LEU A 3 2.29 -0.90 1.89
C LEU A 3 2.22 0.62 1.85
N SER A 4 2.30 1.26 3.00
CA SER A 4 2.14 2.71 3.07
C SER A 4 3.11 3.35 4.07
N TRP A 5 3.19 4.68 4.00
CA TRP A 5 3.94 5.50 4.95
C TRP A 5 3.27 6.86 5.06
N GLY A 6 3.57 7.58 6.13
CA GLY A 6 3.07 8.93 6.29
C GLY A 6 1.64 9.01 6.79
N SER A 7 0.91 10.03 6.36
CA SER A 7 -0.38 10.43 6.95
C SER A 7 -1.59 9.64 6.46
N SER A 8 -1.41 8.71 5.54
CA SER A 8 -2.54 7.93 4.98
C SER A 8 -3.02 6.79 5.88
N TYR A 9 -2.39 6.61 7.04
CA TYR A 9 -2.62 5.44 7.90
C TYR A 9 -4.09 5.24 8.27
N GLY A 10 -4.78 6.31 8.69
CA GLY A 10 -6.17 6.20 9.16
C GLY A 10 -7.12 5.69 8.08
N SER A 11 -7.03 6.29 6.89
CA SER A 11 -7.88 5.90 5.76
C SER A 11 -7.61 4.46 5.32
N ILE A 12 -6.33 4.06 5.31
CA ILE A 12 -5.96 2.71 4.92
C ILE A 12 -6.42 1.70 5.95
N ARG A 13 -6.28 2.02 7.24
CA ARG A 13 -6.75 1.13 8.31
C ARG A 13 -8.25 0.88 8.21
N ASP A 14 -9.02 1.93 7.97
CA ASP A 14 -10.47 1.81 7.82
C ASP A 14 -10.83 0.99 6.58
N ALA A 15 -10.11 1.21 5.47
CA ALA A 15 -10.33 0.44 4.25
C ALA A 15 -10.04 -1.05 4.46
N VAL A 16 -8.94 -1.38 5.13
CA VAL A 16 -8.59 -2.76 5.42
C VAL A 16 -9.65 -3.42 6.27
N LYS A 17 -10.13 -2.73 7.29
CA LYS A 17 -11.19 -3.25 8.16
C LYS A 17 -12.44 -3.59 7.35
N ASN A 18 -12.86 -2.68 6.47
CA ASN A 18 -14.05 -2.88 5.65
C ASN A 18 -13.86 -4.02 4.64
N LEU A 19 -12.68 -4.10 4.04
CA LEU A 19 -12.37 -5.17 3.09
C LEU A 19 -12.39 -6.54 3.75
N LEU A 20 -11.85 -6.66 4.95
CA LEU A 20 -11.89 -7.92 5.68
C LEU A 20 -13.31 -8.32 6.02
N GLN A 21 -14.18 -7.37 6.33
CA GLN A 21 -15.61 -7.65 6.56
C GLN A 21 -16.31 -8.16 5.30
N ASP A 22 -15.82 -7.73 4.12
CA ASP A 22 -16.35 -8.16 2.82
C ASP A 22 -15.66 -9.44 2.32
N ASN A 23 -14.91 -10.13 3.17
CA ASN A 23 -14.19 -11.36 2.83
C ASN A 23 -13.10 -11.17 1.78
N VAL A 24 -12.55 -9.97 1.68
CA VAL A 24 -11.39 -9.70 0.82
C VAL A 24 -10.12 -9.92 1.64
N SER A 25 -9.24 -10.79 1.17
CA SER A 25 -7.98 -11.08 1.85
C SER A 25 -6.99 -9.95 1.61
N VAL A 26 -6.68 -9.18 2.65
CA VAL A 26 -5.80 -8.02 2.55
C VAL A 26 -5.02 -7.85 3.85
N ALA A 27 -3.79 -7.38 3.75
CA ALA A 27 -2.97 -7.03 4.89
C ALA A 27 -2.44 -5.60 4.71
N HIS A 28 -2.05 -4.98 5.81
CA HIS A 28 -1.52 -3.61 5.80
C HIS A 28 -0.21 -3.56 6.56
N LEU A 29 0.78 -2.94 5.94
CA LEU A 29 2.07 -2.68 6.58
C LEU A 29 2.35 -1.18 6.47
N GLN A 30 2.54 -0.53 7.62
CA GLN A 30 2.82 0.90 7.68
C GLN A 30 4.28 1.11 8.03
N LEU A 31 5.00 1.83 7.17
CA LEU A 31 6.39 2.18 7.42
C LEU A 31 6.48 3.50 8.16
N ARG A 32 7.36 3.56 9.14
CA ARG A 32 7.61 4.81 9.87
C ARG A 32 8.68 5.65 9.18
N ASN A 33 9.68 4.99 8.61
CA ASN A 33 10.81 5.65 7.97
C ASN A 33 11.05 5.04 6.59
N LEU A 34 11.50 5.86 5.67
CA LEU A 34 11.88 5.39 4.33
C LEU A 34 13.33 4.95 4.25
N ALA A 35 14.17 5.40 5.17
CA ALA A 35 15.58 5.01 5.21
C ALA A 35 16.09 5.11 6.64
N PRO A 36 16.67 4.03 7.19
CA PRO A 36 16.74 2.71 6.56
C PRO A 36 15.42 1.96 6.65
N PHE A 37 15.18 1.06 5.71
CA PHE A 37 14.05 0.16 5.81
C PHE A 37 14.29 -0.89 6.90
N PRO A 38 13.22 -1.47 7.49
CA PRO A 38 13.39 -2.60 8.40
C PRO A 38 14.12 -3.74 7.72
N GLN A 39 14.99 -4.43 8.47
CA GLN A 39 15.84 -5.49 7.91
C GLN A 39 15.06 -6.63 7.29
N ASP A 40 13.88 -6.92 7.83
CA ASP A 40 13.05 -8.04 7.38
C ASP A 40 11.99 -7.62 6.34
N LEU A 41 12.03 -6.38 5.88
CA LEU A 41 10.98 -5.87 4.98
C LEU A 41 10.93 -6.66 3.66
N GLY A 42 12.07 -6.92 3.04
CA GLY A 42 12.12 -7.66 1.78
C GLY A 42 11.53 -9.05 1.91
N GLU A 43 11.83 -9.73 3.02
CA GLU A 43 11.30 -11.06 3.29
C GLU A 43 9.78 -11.01 3.45
N LYS A 44 9.27 -10.03 4.20
CA LYS A 44 7.83 -9.86 4.37
C LYS A 44 7.12 -9.59 3.04
N LEU A 45 7.69 -8.71 2.22
CA LEU A 45 7.09 -8.35 0.94
C LEU A 45 7.03 -9.55 -0.01
N SER A 46 8.03 -10.42 0.03
CA SER A 46 8.08 -11.58 -0.87
C SER A 46 6.96 -12.58 -0.65
N LYS A 47 6.28 -12.52 0.48
CA LYS A 47 5.18 -13.41 0.80
C LYS A 47 3.86 -13.06 0.11
N PHE A 48 3.78 -11.88 -0.49
CA PHE A 48 2.55 -11.39 -1.10
C PHE A 48 2.66 -11.37 -2.63
N LYS A 49 1.60 -11.77 -3.30
CA LYS A 49 1.55 -11.77 -4.76
C LYS A 49 1.38 -10.37 -5.32
N LYS A 50 0.62 -9.53 -4.64
CA LYS A 50 0.35 -8.16 -5.07
C LYS A 50 0.62 -7.21 -3.92
N ILE A 51 1.38 -6.16 -4.21
CA ILE A 51 1.72 -5.13 -3.25
C ILE A 51 1.24 -3.80 -3.83
N ILE A 52 0.26 -3.19 -3.15
CA ILE A 52 -0.33 -1.92 -3.57
C ILE A 52 0.26 -0.82 -2.70
N ILE A 53 0.76 0.23 -3.33
CA ILE A 53 1.37 1.36 -2.62
C ILE A 53 0.56 2.62 -2.91
N PRO A 54 -0.37 3.00 -2.02
CA PRO A 54 -1.09 4.26 -2.18
C PRO A 54 -0.21 5.41 -1.72
N GLU A 55 0.01 6.37 -2.59
CA GLU A 55 0.80 7.56 -2.27
C GLU A 55 0.16 8.79 -2.88
N ILE A 56 0.33 9.91 -2.18
CA ILE A 56 -0.04 11.21 -2.72
C ILE A 56 1.14 11.70 -3.56
N ASN A 57 0.84 12.36 -4.69
CA ASN A 57 1.81 12.93 -5.63
C ASN A 57 2.55 11.87 -6.46
N ASN A 58 3.87 11.93 -6.53
CA ASN A 58 4.65 11.22 -7.55
C ASN A 58 5.08 9.80 -7.22
N GLY A 59 4.64 9.27 -6.08
CA GLY A 59 4.96 7.89 -5.75
C GLY A 59 6.39 7.67 -5.30
N GLN A 60 6.82 8.35 -4.25
CA GLN A 60 8.19 8.25 -3.75
C GLN A 60 8.51 6.85 -3.23
N LEU A 61 7.62 6.27 -2.44
CA LEU A 61 7.87 4.97 -1.81
C LEU A 61 8.00 3.84 -2.83
N ILE A 62 7.17 3.84 -3.86
CA ILE A 62 7.20 2.75 -4.85
C ILE A 62 8.55 2.68 -5.55
N HIS A 63 9.16 3.81 -5.86
CA HIS A 63 10.48 3.83 -6.49
C HIS A 63 11.55 3.28 -5.55
N LEU A 64 11.51 3.65 -4.28
CA LEU A 64 12.46 3.15 -3.30
C LEU A 64 12.34 1.64 -3.09
N ILE A 65 11.13 1.12 -3.03
CA ILE A 65 10.90 -0.31 -2.84
C ILE A 65 11.35 -1.10 -4.07
N GLN A 66 11.02 -0.64 -5.26
CA GLN A 66 11.40 -1.32 -6.49
C GLN A 66 12.91 -1.32 -6.68
N ASP A 67 13.58 -0.21 -6.35
CA ASP A 67 15.04 -0.14 -6.45
C ASP A 67 15.74 -1.04 -5.46
N GLU A 68 15.28 -1.05 -4.21
CA GLU A 68 15.95 -1.80 -3.14
C GLU A 68 15.74 -3.32 -3.25
N TYR A 69 14.52 -3.73 -3.56
CA TYR A 69 14.16 -5.15 -3.53
C TYR A 69 13.89 -5.75 -4.90
N GLN A 70 13.85 -4.94 -5.93
CA GLN A 70 13.57 -5.37 -7.31
C GLN A 70 12.24 -6.14 -7.41
N ILE A 71 11.25 -5.67 -6.63
CA ILE A 71 9.91 -6.24 -6.60
C ILE A 71 8.97 -5.31 -7.34
N LYS A 72 8.12 -5.86 -8.18
CA LYS A 72 7.13 -5.07 -8.92
C LYS A 72 5.94 -4.76 -8.02
N CYS A 73 5.61 -3.49 -7.86
CA CYS A 73 4.50 -3.04 -7.03
C CYS A 73 3.45 -2.33 -7.87
N ILE A 74 2.24 -2.23 -7.33
CA ILE A 74 1.11 -1.59 -8.01
C ILE A 74 0.94 -0.19 -7.42
N PRO A 75 1.14 0.87 -8.22
CA PRO A 75 0.97 2.22 -7.71
C PRO A 75 -0.51 2.62 -7.64
N PHE A 76 -0.86 3.34 -6.60
CA PHE A 76 -2.15 4.00 -6.50
C PHE A 76 -1.89 5.44 -6.08
N ASN A 77 -1.52 6.26 -7.04
CA ASN A 77 -1.11 7.64 -6.79
C ASN A 77 -2.29 8.59 -6.87
N LYS A 78 -2.33 9.53 -5.95
CA LYS A 78 -3.32 10.59 -5.95
C LYS A 78 -2.61 11.92 -6.06
N ILE A 79 -3.02 12.73 -7.03
CA ILE A 79 -2.40 14.02 -7.32
C ILE A 79 -3.13 15.12 -6.54
N LYS A 80 -2.48 16.27 -6.34
CA LYS A 80 -3.03 17.48 -5.71
C LYS A 80 -3.16 17.42 -4.18
N GLY A 81 -2.44 16.52 -3.54
CA GLY A 81 -2.36 16.52 -2.08
C GLY A 81 -3.66 16.22 -1.33
N THR A 82 -4.70 15.77 -2.02
CA THR A 82 -5.96 15.40 -1.37
C THR A 82 -5.79 14.08 -0.64
N PRO A 83 -6.23 13.96 0.61
CA PRO A 83 -6.10 12.68 1.32
C PRO A 83 -6.89 11.57 0.65
N PHE A 84 -6.42 10.33 0.82
CA PHE A 84 -7.18 9.18 0.36
C PHE A 84 -8.42 8.98 1.22
N LEU A 85 -9.54 8.68 0.57
CA LEU A 85 -10.74 8.22 1.25
C LEU A 85 -10.67 6.69 1.37
N SER A 86 -11.17 6.14 2.46
CA SER A 86 -11.18 4.69 2.63
C SER A 86 -11.93 3.99 1.50
N SER A 87 -13.02 4.58 1.02
CA SER A 87 -13.78 4.02 -0.10
C SER A 87 -12.97 3.93 -1.39
N GLU A 88 -12.09 4.90 -1.66
CA GLU A 88 -11.21 4.87 -2.83
C GLU A 88 -10.26 3.68 -2.76
N ILE A 89 -9.67 3.46 -1.58
CA ILE A 89 -8.74 2.36 -1.37
C ILE A 89 -9.43 1.02 -1.50
N GLU A 90 -10.62 0.89 -0.90
CA GLU A 90 -11.41 -0.33 -0.96
C GLU A 90 -11.75 -0.71 -2.41
N GLU A 91 -12.20 0.25 -3.18
CA GLU A 91 -12.56 0.03 -4.57
C GLU A 91 -11.37 -0.41 -5.41
N PHE A 92 -10.23 0.27 -5.21
CA PHE A 92 -9.00 -0.07 -5.92
C PHE A 92 -8.53 -1.48 -5.60
N VAL A 93 -8.55 -1.87 -4.33
CA VAL A 93 -8.13 -3.20 -3.89
C VAL A 93 -9.04 -4.27 -4.47
N LYS A 94 -10.35 -4.02 -4.48
CA LYS A 94 -11.31 -4.97 -5.05
C LYS A 94 -11.07 -5.19 -6.54
N GLU A 95 -10.80 -4.12 -7.29
CA GLU A 95 -10.49 -4.23 -8.71
C GLU A 95 -9.21 -5.05 -8.94
N GLU A 96 -8.16 -4.78 -8.18
CA GLU A 96 -6.89 -5.49 -8.32
C GLU A 96 -7.00 -6.95 -7.92
N SER A 97 -7.87 -7.28 -6.96
CA SER A 97 -8.03 -8.66 -6.52
C SER A 97 -8.75 -9.54 -7.53
N THR A 98 -9.44 -8.95 -8.49
CA THR A 98 -10.16 -9.69 -9.53
C THR A 98 -9.36 -9.87 -10.81
N LYS A 99 -8.16 -9.31 -10.89
CA LYS A 99 -7.31 -9.41 -12.07
C LYS A 99 -6.40 -10.62 -12.04
#